data_8bc6393ae749ac0327dbd19ab0f5c776
#
_entry.id   8bc6393ae749ac0327dbd19ab0f5c776
#
_cell.length_a   1.000
_cell.length_b   1.000
_cell.length_c   1.000
_cell.angle_alpha   90.00
_cell.angle_beta   90.00
_cell.angle_gamma   90.00
#
_symmetry.space_group_name_H-M   'P 1'
#
loop_
_entity.id
_entity.type
_entity.pdbx_description
1 polymer ?
#
loop_
_entity_poly.entity_id
_entity_poly.type
_entity_poly.pdbx_seq_one_letter_code
_entity_poly.pdbx_strand_id
1 'polypeptide(L)'
;RFFKMDYKIRIVRYLYFFSFVSLLILYLFPGSLIGYLFYGDFSRQPDIIPNPLGTSINHTIAFFYLSILGLISYMRGTSFKQTLIFLVVVSLILELSHLIIPNRSFQYSDLFANLLGTLLAIVIIFLYKRLKNGKI
;
A
#
# COMPACT_ATOMS: atom_id res chain seq x y z
N ARG A 1 -31.93 -1.79 -10.27
CA ARG A 1 -31.60 -0.48 -9.69
C ARG A 1 -30.08 -0.35 -9.67
N PHE A 2 -29.53 0.44 -10.57
CA PHE A 2 -28.13 0.84 -10.48
C PHE A 2 -27.97 1.68 -9.20
N PHE A 3 -27.32 1.14 -8.18
CA PHE A 3 -26.89 1.91 -7.03
C PHE A 3 -25.95 3.01 -7.56
N LYS A 4 -26.42 4.26 -7.61
CA LYS A 4 -25.55 5.40 -7.87
C LYS A 4 -24.48 5.39 -6.77
N MET A 5 -23.30 4.94 -7.14
CA MET A 5 -22.15 4.97 -6.22
C MET A 5 -21.91 6.41 -5.79
N ASP A 6 -21.81 6.62 -4.47
CA ASP A 6 -21.55 7.93 -3.91
C ASP A 6 -20.30 8.53 -4.60
N TYR A 7 -20.41 9.74 -5.08
CA TYR A 7 -19.35 10.48 -5.74
C TYR A 7 -18.03 10.49 -4.92
N LYS A 8 -18.12 10.60 -3.59
CA LYS A 8 -16.94 10.53 -2.69
C LYS A 8 -16.24 9.18 -2.78
N ILE A 9 -16.98 8.08 -2.80
CA ILE A 9 -16.40 6.72 -2.94
C ILE A 9 -15.77 6.55 -4.32
N ARG A 10 -16.34 7.18 -5.35
CA ARG A 10 -15.75 7.15 -6.71
C ARG A 10 -14.38 7.81 -6.74
N ILE A 11 -14.23 8.98 -6.11
CA ILE A 11 -12.93 9.67 -6.02
C ILE A 11 -11.92 8.80 -5.27
N VAL A 12 -12.29 8.26 -4.11
CA VAL A 12 -11.39 7.38 -3.32
C VAL A 12 -10.95 6.17 -4.15
N ARG A 13 -11.83 5.60 -4.95
CA ARG A 13 -11.51 4.48 -5.84
C ARG A 13 -10.54 4.86 -6.95
N TYR A 14 -10.69 6.03 -7.55
CA TYR A 14 -9.71 6.53 -8.53
C TYR A 14 -8.34 6.77 -7.88
N LEU A 15 -8.31 7.37 -6.70
CA LEU A 15 -7.06 7.55 -5.92
C LEU A 15 -6.42 6.21 -5.58
N TYR A 16 -7.21 5.21 -5.19
CA TYR A 16 -6.72 3.86 -4.92
C TYR A 16 -6.03 3.25 -6.15
N PHE A 17 -6.70 3.24 -7.30
CA PHE A 17 -6.11 2.67 -8.52
C PHE A 17 -4.89 3.45 -9.00
N PHE A 18 -4.92 4.77 -8.95
CA PHE A 18 -3.78 5.60 -9.29
C PHE A 18 -2.58 5.30 -8.37
N SER A 19 -2.80 5.26 -7.06
CA SER A 19 -1.76 4.92 -6.08
C SER A 19 -1.23 3.50 -6.26
N PHE A 20 -2.10 2.55 -6.56
CA PHE A 20 -1.70 1.17 -6.82
C PHE A 20 -0.80 1.06 -8.04
N VAL A 21 -1.19 1.67 -9.16
CA VAL A 21 -0.36 1.67 -10.39
C VAL A 21 0.97 2.39 -10.15
N SER A 22 0.95 3.53 -9.45
CA SER A 22 2.19 4.24 -9.09
C SER A 22 3.11 3.38 -8.24
N LEU A 23 2.55 2.66 -7.27
CA LEU A 23 3.32 1.77 -6.40
C LEU A 23 3.91 0.59 -7.19
N LEU A 24 3.14 -0.01 -8.12
CA LEU A 24 3.64 -1.05 -9.02
C LEU A 24 4.84 -0.56 -9.83
N ILE A 25 4.75 0.63 -10.41
CA ILE A 25 5.86 1.22 -11.19
C ILE A 25 7.08 1.39 -10.30
N LEU A 26 6.93 1.96 -9.09
CA LEU A 26 8.04 2.20 -8.17
C LEU A 26 8.70 0.90 -7.68
N TYR A 27 7.92 -0.14 -7.43
CA TYR A 27 8.43 -1.43 -6.94
C TYR A 27 9.06 -2.29 -8.05
N LEU A 28 8.45 -2.33 -9.22
CA LEU A 28 8.87 -3.22 -10.31
C LEU A 28 9.93 -2.59 -11.23
N PHE A 29 10.18 -1.30 -11.11
CA PHE A 29 11.23 -0.63 -11.89
C PHE A 29 12.62 -1.11 -11.45
N PRO A 30 13.53 -1.45 -12.38
CA PRO A 30 14.89 -1.88 -12.06
C PRO A 30 15.74 -0.68 -11.61
N GLY A 31 15.73 -0.38 -10.33
CA GLY A 31 16.40 0.76 -9.72
C GLY A 31 15.42 1.68 -8.96
N SER A 32 15.87 2.87 -8.62
CA SER A 32 15.07 3.85 -7.88
C SER A 32 14.68 5.03 -8.77
N LEU A 33 13.39 5.09 -9.18
CA LEU A 33 12.86 6.26 -9.89
C LEU A 33 12.89 7.52 -9.01
N ILE A 34 12.60 7.37 -7.72
CA ILE A 34 12.63 8.48 -6.77
C ILE A 34 14.07 8.98 -6.59
N GLY A 35 15.03 8.05 -6.50
CA GLY A 35 16.46 8.40 -6.45
C GLY A 35 16.91 9.16 -7.69
N TYR A 36 16.45 8.76 -8.86
CA TYR A 36 16.74 9.50 -10.09
C TYR A 36 16.16 10.92 -10.08
N LEU A 37 14.92 11.07 -9.61
CA LEU A 37 14.28 12.40 -9.55
C LEU A 37 14.99 13.35 -8.56
N PHE A 38 15.47 12.84 -7.42
CA PHE A 38 16.13 13.68 -6.41
C PHE A 38 17.63 13.86 -6.62
N TYR A 39 18.31 12.84 -7.16
CA TYR A 39 19.78 12.80 -7.22
C TYR A 39 20.33 12.56 -8.63
N GLY A 40 19.49 12.33 -9.63
CA GLY A 40 19.92 11.94 -10.97
C GLY A 40 20.55 10.53 -11.03
N ASP A 41 20.32 9.71 -10.01
CA ASP A 41 20.96 8.40 -9.84
C ASP A 41 19.93 7.31 -9.52
N PHE A 42 19.79 6.33 -10.41
CA PHE A 42 18.89 5.19 -10.24
C PHE A 42 19.37 4.19 -9.17
N SER A 43 20.63 4.22 -8.79
CA SER A 43 21.18 3.32 -7.78
C SER A 43 20.92 3.77 -6.35
N ARG A 44 20.58 5.04 -6.17
CA ARG A 44 20.39 5.67 -4.87
C ARG A 44 18.92 5.68 -4.47
N GLN A 45 18.59 5.03 -3.35
CA GLN A 45 17.27 5.15 -2.74
C GLN A 45 17.27 6.28 -1.70
N PRO A 46 16.38 7.28 -1.81
CA PRO A 46 16.27 8.32 -0.81
C PRO A 46 15.48 7.82 0.40
N ASP A 47 16.02 8.08 1.57
CA ASP A 47 15.27 8.00 2.82
C ASP A 47 14.41 9.26 2.96
N ILE A 48 13.16 9.21 2.51
CA ILE A 48 12.24 10.34 2.57
C ILE A 48 11.92 10.66 4.04
N ILE A 49 11.78 9.63 4.88
CA ILE A 49 11.63 9.77 6.32
C ILE A 49 12.83 9.07 6.97
N PRO A 50 13.63 9.78 7.78
CA PRO A 50 14.73 9.18 8.52
C PRO A 50 14.22 8.00 9.34
N ASN A 51 14.94 6.90 9.27
CA ASN A 51 14.55 5.64 9.89
C ASN A 51 15.24 5.43 11.24
N PRO A 52 14.68 5.90 12.38
CA PRO A 52 15.35 5.84 13.67
C PRO A 52 15.42 4.43 14.26
N LEU A 53 14.63 3.50 13.73
CA LEU A 53 14.52 2.13 14.27
C LEU A 53 15.08 1.05 13.34
N GLY A 54 15.74 1.43 12.23
CA GLY A 54 16.25 0.48 11.25
C GLY A 54 15.16 -0.26 10.48
N THR A 55 13.92 0.24 10.50
CA THR A 55 12.77 -0.31 9.75
C THR A 55 12.39 0.62 8.59
N SER A 56 11.86 0.07 7.52
CA SER A 56 11.48 0.85 6.34
C SER A 56 10.14 1.58 6.56
N ILE A 57 10.17 2.69 7.30
CA ILE A 57 8.98 3.50 7.62
C ILE A 57 8.25 3.93 6.35
N ASN A 58 8.98 4.29 5.29
CA ASN A 58 8.41 4.67 4.00
C ASN A 58 7.53 3.56 3.41
N HIS A 59 7.96 2.30 3.51
CA HIS A 59 7.22 1.13 3.07
C HIS A 59 5.93 0.95 3.89
N THR A 60 6.03 1.07 5.20
CA THR A 60 4.87 1.00 6.11
C THR A 60 3.81 2.06 5.75
N ILE A 61 4.22 3.31 5.56
CA ILE A 61 3.32 4.41 5.21
C ILE A 61 2.69 4.21 3.84
N ALA A 62 3.47 3.80 2.83
CA ALA A 62 2.96 3.57 1.48
C ALA A 62 1.88 2.47 1.47
N PHE A 63 2.13 1.34 2.12
CA PHE A 63 1.16 0.24 2.18
C PHE A 63 -0.02 0.53 3.11
N PHE A 64 0.18 1.28 4.19
CA PHE A 64 -0.92 1.78 5.01
C PHE A 64 -1.87 2.66 4.20
N TYR A 65 -1.34 3.65 3.49
CA TYR A 65 -2.10 4.55 2.65
C TYR A 65 -2.87 3.82 1.55
N LEU A 66 -2.18 2.96 0.79
CA LEU A 66 -2.81 2.15 -0.26
C LEU A 66 -3.93 1.28 0.29
N SER A 67 -3.70 0.64 1.43
CA SER A 67 -4.66 -0.28 2.04
C SER A 67 -5.88 0.44 2.60
N ILE A 68 -5.71 1.62 3.20
CA ILE A 68 -6.84 2.46 3.65
C ILE A 68 -7.72 2.85 2.45
N LEU A 69 -7.12 3.32 1.35
CA LEU A 69 -7.87 3.70 0.15
C LEU A 69 -8.63 2.50 -0.44
N GLY A 70 -7.98 1.34 -0.55
CA GLY A 70 -8.59 0.13 -1.07
C GLY A 70 -9.75 -0.35 -0.20
N LEU A 71 -9.55 -0.46 1.10
CA LEU A 71 -10.57 -0.93 2.04
C LEU A 71 -11.77 0.02 2.15
N ILE A 72 -11.56 1.34 2.12
CA ILE A 72 -12.65 2.33 2.07
C ILE A 72 -13.42 2.20 0.76
N SER A 73 -12.71 2.03 -0.37
CA SER A 73 -13.34 1.93 -1.70
C SER A 73 -14.33 0.79 -1.82
N TYR A 74 -14.11 -0.30 -1.07
CA TYR A 74 -14.92 -1.52 -1.12
C TYR A 74 -15.60 -1.88 0.20
N MET A 75 -15.60 -0.95 1.18
CA MET A 75 -16.05 -1.20 2.54
C MET A 75 -17.49 -1.71 2.67
N ARG A 76 -18.37 -1.30 1.76
CA ARG A 76 -19.81 -1.62 1.77
C ARG A 76 -20.21 -2.72 0.78
N GLY A 77 -19.25 -3.32 0.09
CA GLY A 77 -19.53 -4.31 -0.97
C GLY A 77 -19.15 -5.74 -0.61
N THR A 78 -19.60 -6.67 -1.44
CA THR A 78 -19.18 -8.10 -1.36
C THR A 78 -17.69 -8.29 -1.62
N SER A 79 -17.08 -7.33 -2.32
CA SER A 79 -15.65 -7.34 -2.66
C SER A 79 -14.71 -6.94 -1.51
N PHE A 80 -15.23 -6.59 -0.32
CA PHE A 80 -14.40 -6.16 0.81
C PHE A 80 -13.37 -7.22 1.22
N LYS A 81 -13.83 -8.47 1.38
CA LYS A 81 -12.94 -9.59 1.75
C LYS A 81 -11.90 -9.87 0.67
N GLN A 82 -12.30 -9.80 -0.59
CA GLN A 82 -11.38 -9.99 -1.72
C GLN A 82 -10.32 -8.89 -1.76
N THR A 83 -10.70 -7.63 -1.54
CA THR A 83 -9.77 -6.50 -1.47
C THR A 83 -8.80 -6.65 -0.32
N LEU A 84 -9.25 -7.10 0.86
CA LEU A 84 -8.40 -7.36 2.02
C LEU A 84 -7.33 -8.42 1.69
N ILE A 85 -7.74 -9.56 1.16
CA ILE A 85 -6.82 -10.63 0.77
C ILE A 85 -5.84 -10.14 -0.30
N PHE A 86 -6.34 -9.43 -1.31
CA PHE A 86 -5.53 -8.87 -2.38
C PHE A 86 -4.43 -7.93 -1.83
N LEU A 87 -4.76 -7.03 -0.91
CA LEU A 87 -3.80 -6.10 -0.32
C LEU A 87 -2.72 -6.83 0.49
N VAL A 88 -3.09 -7.84 1.26
CA VAL A 88 -2.11 -8.68 1.99
C VAL A 88 -1.18 -9.40 1.01
N VAL A 89 -1.74 -10.01 -0.03
CA VAL A 89 -0.95 -10.73 -1.04
C VAL A 89 -0.01 -9.76 -1.78
N VAL A 90 -0.49 -8.59 -2.19
CA VAL A 90 0.32 -7.58 -2.87
C VAL A 90 1.44 -7.06 -1.97
N SER A 91 1.18 -6.85 -0.67
CA SER A 91 2.20 -6.39 0.27
C SER A 91 3.39 -7.35 0.38
N LEU A 92 3.14 -8.64 0.20
CA LEU A 92 4.19 -9.68 0.20
C LEU A 92 4.86 -9.82 -1.18
N ILE A 93 4.06 -9.93 -2.24
CA ILE A 93 4.57 -10.23 -3.59
C ILE A 93 5.45 -9.09 -4.12
N LEU A 94 5.12 -7.83 -3.86
CA LEU A 94 5.91 -6.72 -4.36
C LEU A 94 7.33 -6.71 -3.77
N GLU A 95 7.49 -7.03 -2.50
CA GLU A 95 8.82 -7.14 -1.92
C GLU A 95 9.55 -8.41 -2.40
N LEU A 96 8.84 -9.54 -2.48
CA LEU A 96 9.42 -10.78 -3.01
C LEU A 96 9.88 -10.63 -4.47
N SER A 97 9.25 -9.76 -5.25
CA SER A 97 9.67 -9.47 -6.63
C SER A 97 11.09 -8.91 -6.73
N HIS A 98 11.59 -8.26 -5.66
CA HIS A 98 12.97 -7.75 -5.60
C HIS A 98 14.04 -8.86 -5.65
N LEU A 99 13.66 -10.12 -5.43
CA LEU A 99 14.58 -11.27 -5.62
C LEU A 99 14.95 -11.47 -7.09
N ILE A 100 14.12 -11.04 -8.03
CA ILE A 100 14.30 -11.30 -9.47
C ILE A 100 14.49 -10.02 -10.29
N ILE A 101 14.18 -8.85 -9.73
CA ILE A 101 14.31 -7.57 -10.46
C ILE A 101 15.77 -7.08 -10.37
N PRO A 102 16.43 -6.77 -11.52
CA PRO A 102 17.77 -6.21 -11.52
C PRO A 102 17.87 -4.91 -10.73
N ASN A 103 19.01 -4.68 -10.10
CA ASN A 103 19.30 -3.48 -9.30
C ASN A 103 18.34 -3.23 -8.12
N ARG A 104 17.66 -4.28 -7.67
CA ARG A 104 16.84 -4.28 -6.46
C ARG A 104 17.37 -5.32 -5.48
N SER A 105 17.24 -5.04 -4.21
CA SER A 105 17.61 -5.96 -3.14
C SER A 105 16.39 -6.28 -2.29
N PHE A 106 16.12 -7.57 -2.11
CA PHE A 106 15.12 -8.04 -1.16
C PHE A 106 15.60 -7.79 0.27
N GLN A 107 14.72 -7.25 1.10
CA GLN A 107 14.98 -7.06 2.54
C GLN A 107 13.81 -7.55 3.38
N TYR A 108 14.10 -8.37 4.40
CA TYR A 108 13.06 -8.82 5.33
C TYR A 108 12.41 -7.66 6.09
N SER A 109 13.16 -6.60 6.42
CA SER A 109 12.64 -5.38 7.03
C SER A 109 11.57 -4.71 6.18
N ASP A 110 11.77 -4.67 4.85
CA ASP A 110 10.84 -4.07 3.91
C ASP A 110 9.58 -4.95 3.73
N LEU A 111 9.76 -6.27 3.70
CA LEU A 111 8.66 -7.22 3.69
C LEU A 111 7.75 -7.05 4.92
N PHE A 112 8.35 -6.99 6.12
CA PHE A 112 7.59 -6.77 7.36
C PHE A 112 6.95 -5.39 7.40
N ALA A 113 7.63 -4.35 6.91
CA ALA A 113 7.11 -2.99 6.85
C ALA A 113 5.89 -2.88 5.93
N ASN A 114 5.93 -3.50 4.75
CA ASN A 114 4.79 -3.58 3.83
C ASN A 114 3.58 -4.26 4.50
N LEU A 115 3.82 -5.42 5.10
CA LEU A 115 2.78 -6.17 5.79
C LEU A 115 2.22 -5.41 6.99
N LEU A 116 3.08 -4.77 7.80
CA LEU A 116 2.68 -3.98 8.95
C LEU A 116 1.75 -2.82 8.54
N GLY A 117 2.10 -2.08 7.48
CA GLY A 117 1.26 -1.00 6.97
C GLY A 117 -0.13 -1.50 6.57
N THR A 118 -0.19 -2.61 5.85
CA THR A 118 -1.46 -3.24 5.44
C THR A 118 -2.27 -3.71 6.66
N LEU A 119 -1.65 -4.38 7.63
CA LEU A 119 -2.33 -4.87 8.84
C LEU A 119 -2.87 -3.73 9.71
N LEU A 120 -2.12 -2.64 9.87
CA LEU A 120 -2.60 -1.45 10.60
C LEU A 120 -3.86 -0.86 9.94
N ALA A 121 -3.87 -0.75 8.61
CA ALA A 121 -5.05 -0.29 7.88
C ALA A 121 -6.25 -1.22 8.09
N ILE A 122 -6.05 -2.53 8.04
CA ILE A 122 -7.10 -3.54 8.28
C ILE A 122 -7.68 -3.36 9.68
N VAL A 123 -6.85 -3.27 10.70
CA VAL A 123 -7.28 -3.10 12.11
C VAL A 123 -8.12 -1.83 12.26
N ILE A 124 -7.67 -0.69 11.72
CA ILE A 124 -8.38 0.58 11.79
C ILE A 124 -9.76 0.48 11.12
N ILE A 125 -9.84 -0.12 9.92
CA ILE A 125 -11.12 -0.27 9.23
C ILE A 125 -12.07 -1.22 9.98
N PHE A 126 -11.57 -2.29 10.56
CA PHE A 126 -12.41 -3.18 11.39
C PHE A 126 -12.93 -2.47 12.66
N LEU A 127 -12.08 -1.72 13.35
CA LEU A 127 -12.50 -0.91 14.50
C LEU A 127 -13.56 0.12 14.10
N TYR A 128 -13.35 0.85 13.01
CA TYR A 128 -14.32 1.79 12.48
C TYR A 128 -15.68 1.13 12.18
N LYS A 129 -15.67 -0.02 11.49
CA LYS A 129 -16.91 -0.77 11.19
C LYS A 129 -17.61 -1.22 12.46
N ARG A 130 -16.88 -1.69 13.46
CA ARG A 130 -17.42 -2.14 14.74
C ARG A 130 -18.09 -0.98 15.50
N LEU A 131 -17.41 0.14 15.64
CA LEU A 131 -17.94 1.35 16.29
C LEU A 131 -19.20 1.86 15.58
N LYS A 132 -19.18 1.93 14.25
CA LYS A 132 -20.32 2.41 13.46
C LYS A 132 -21.56 1.51 13.59
N ASN A 133 -21.36 0.21 13.73
CA ASN A 133 -22.47 -0.74 13.85
C ASN A 133 -22.99 -0.91 15.28
N GLY A 134 -22.49 -0.11 16.24
CA GLY A 134 -22.92 -0.14 17.65
C GLY A 134 -22.65 -1.48 18.36
N LYS A 135 -21.77 -2.31 17.82
CA LYS A 135 -21.36 -3.59 18.40
C LYS A 135 -19.99 -3.43 19.06
N ILE A 136 -19.96 -2.82 20.22
CA ILE A 136 -18.85 -2.91 21.17
C ILE A 136 -19.25 -3.87 22.26
#